data_7c715765e4ce2cccd1376ab8dcc3cde9
#
_entry.id   7c715765e4ce2cccd1376ab8dcc3cde9
#
_cell.length_a   1.000
_cell.length_b   1.000
_cell.length_c   1.000
_cell.angle_alpha   90.00
_cell.angle_beta   90.00
_cell.angle_gamma   90.00
#
_symmetry.space_group_name_H-M   'P 1'
#
loop_
_entity.id
_entity.type
_entity.pdbx_description
1 polymer ?
#
loop_
_entity_poly.entity_id
_entity_poly.type
_entity_poly.pdbx_seq_one_letter_code
_entity_poly.pdbx_strand_id
1 'polypeptide(L)'
;MRIPTANISPYPEEIEQWWWNKANDQWPDAEESKIVRMLQEEIVVQSDRFNKERHFTPKSYGSRDLSILAYGNFYFPRTWTHLSYVLAEALDLREWTPPRKGPLTILDLGCGSGAASLAALRTLRDRGVENPIELQTIDYSGKSLGYFRNLHSGLYQLWPGSKVETKRADLCGDIPNRHRDKYDLILLGSTLNEIIPEDEPEIYASKLGEVASLLKPSGFLVVVEPALKEGCQRLQKAAAMVSEGGQVHLHAPYFN
;
A
#
# COMPACT_ATOMS: atom_id res chain seq x y z
N MET A 1 -3.45 24.40 13.27
CA MET A 1 -3.27 23.36 12.25
C MET A 1 -1.78 23.20 12.01
N ARG A 2 -1.19 22.07 12.34
CA ARG A 2 0.24 21.82 12.12
C ARG A 2 0.43 21.47 10.64
N ILE A 3 1.27 22.21 9.93
CA ILE A 3 1.59 21.89 8.55
C ILE A 3 2.54 20.68 8.59
N PRO A 4 2.20 19.58 7.93
CA PRO A 4 3.11 18.44 7.84
C PRO A 4 4.44 18.88 7.22
N THR A 5 5.55 18.51 7.86
CA THR A 5 6.91 18.88 7.44
C THR A 5 7.77 17.67 7.11
N ALA A 6 7.15 16.49 6.95
CA ALA A 6 7.92 15.30 6.62
C ALA A 6 8.68 15.49 5.29
N ASN A 7 10.00 15.36 5.37
CA ASN A 7 10.84 15.36 4.19
C ASN A 7 10.97 13.91 3.70
N ILE A 8 10.45 13.62 2.52
CA ILE A 8 10.56 12.30 1.90
C ILE A 8 11.65 12.31 0.82
N SER A 9 12.33 11.18 0.68
CA SER A 9 13.26 10.98 -0.42
C SER A 9 12.53 10.99 -1.76
N PRO A 10 13.14 11.50 -2.83
CA PRO A 10 12.57 11.41 -4.17
C PRO A 10 12.23 9.98 -4.54
N TYR A 11 11.23 9.82 -5.42
CA TYR A 11 10.93 8.52 -6.00
C TYR A 11 12.15 8.01 -6.78
N PRO A 12 12.61 6.76 -6.54
CA PRO A 12 13.84 6.26 -7.17
C PRO A 12 13.68 6.11 -8.69
N GLU A 13 14.61 6.70 -9.44
CA GLU A 13 14.66 6.59 -10.91
C GLU A 13 14.78 5.13 -11.37
N GLU A 14 15.45 4.28 -10.58
CA GLU A 14 15.60 2.85 -10.86
C GLU A 14 14.26 2.11 -10.91
N ILE A 15 13.29 2.53 -10.09
CA ILE A 15 11.94 1.95 -10.10
C ILE A 15 11.16 2.45 -11.32
N GLU A 16 11.27 3.74 -11.65
CA GLU A 16 10.66 4.31 -12.86
C GLU A 16 11.18 3.59 -14.11
N GLN A 17 12.49 3.48 -14.23
CA GLN A 17 13.13 2.78 -15.34
C GLN A 17 12.76 1.30 -15.39
N TRP A 18 12.62 0.64 -14.23
CA TRP A 18 12.20 -0.76 -14.17
C TRP A 18 10.79 -0.95 -14.76
N TRP A 19 9.84 -0.09 -14.39
CA TRP A 19 8.47 -0.15 -14.92
C TRP A 19 8.43 0.13 -16.41
N TRP A 20 9.20 1.13 -16.86
CA TRP A 20 9.30 1.46 -18.27
C TRP A 20 9.92 0.32 -19.09
N ASN A 21 10.99 -0.29 -18.61
CA ASN A 21 11.61 -1.44 -19.25
C ASN A 21 10.63 -2.63 -19.33
N LYS A 22 9.82 -2.88 -18.29
CA LYS A 22 8.80 -3.93 -18.33
C LYS A 22 7.72 -3.67 -19.38
N ALA A 23 7.35 -2.42 -19.63
CA ALA A 23 6.44 -2.06 -20.71
C ALA A 23 7.07 -2.33 -22.09
N ASN A 24 8.34 -1.95 -22.28
CA ASN A 24 9.05 -2.24 -23.53
C ASN A 24 9.26 -3.74 -23.75
N ASP A 25 9.63 -4.49 -22.73
CA ASP A 25 9.78 -5.95 -22.79
C ASP A 25 8.48 -6.67 -23.22
N GLN A 26 7.33 -6.11 -22.83
CA GLN A 26 6.01 -6.67 -23.16
C GLN A 26 5.67 -6.51 -24.64
N TRP A 27 6.16 -5.44 -25.29
CA TRP A 27 5.88 -5.12 -26.70
C TRP A 27 7.18 -4.75 -27.45
N PRO A 28 8.10 -5.70 -27.64
CA PRO A 28 9.44 -5.42 -28.16
C PRO A 28 9.46 -4.87 -29.59
N ASP A 29 8.42 -5.16 -30.37
CA ASP A 29 8.30 -4.70 -31.78
C ASP A 29 7.47 -3.41 -31.90
N ALA A 30 6.99 -2.84 -30.80
CA ALA A 30 6.18 -1.63 -30.83
C ALA A 30 7.07 -0.38 -30.71
N GLU A 31 6.73 0.65 -31.46
CA GLU A 31 7.33 1.97 -31.23
C GLU A 31 6.97 2.51 -29.85
N GLU A 32 7.89 3.24 -29.23
CA GLU A 32 7.72 3.84 -27.91
C GLU A 32 6.45 4.70 -27.81
N SER A 33 6.17 5.51 -28.83
CA SER A 33 4.97 6.33 -28.94
C SER A 33 3.68 5.52 -28.85
N LYS A 34 3.67 4.31 -29.41
CA LYS A 34 2.54 3.38 -29.36
C LYS A 34 2.37 2.81 -27.96
N ILE A 35 3.47 2.42 -27.29
CA ILE A 35 3.43 1.92 -25.91
C ILE A 35 2.88 2.99 -24.98
N VAL A 36 3.39 4.22 -25.06
CA VAL A 36 2.90 5.37 -24.28
C VAL A 36 1.39 5.55 -24.47
N ARG A 37 0.91 5.54 -25.71
CA ARG A 37 -0.51 5.69 -26.02
C ARG A 37 -1.36 4.56 -25.40
N MET A 38 -0.92 3.30 -25.50
CA MET A 38 -1.61 2.16 -24.90
C MET A 38 -1.71 2.29 -23.39
N LEU A 39 -0.62 2.71 -22.73
CA LEU A 39 -0.62 2.94 -21.27
C LEU A 39 -1.55 4.09 -20.91
N GLN A 40 -1.56 5.20 -21.65
CA GLN A 40 -2.43 6.35 -21.41
C GLN A 40 -3.91 5.97 -21.54
N GLU A 41 -4.30 5.24 -22.58
CA GLU A 41 -5.67 4.75 -22.78
C GLU A 41 -6.11 3.86 -21.60
N GLU A 42 -5.24 2.96 -21.13
CA GLU A 42 -5.54 2.09 -19.99
C GLU A 42 -5.62 2.87 -18.67
N ILE A 43 -4.79 3.90 -18.47
CA ILE A 43 -4.85 4.80 -17.29
C ILE A 43 -6.22 5.48 -17.22
N VAL A 44 -6.76 5.96 -18.35
CA VAL A 44 -8.09 6.57 -18.39
C VAL A 44 -9.15 5.55 -17.96
N VAL A 45 -9.10 4.32 -18.47
CA VAL A 45 -10.03 3.24 -18.09
C VAL A 45 -9.92 2.94 -16.59
N GLN A 46 -8.71 2.86 -16.05
CA GLN A 46 -8.50 2.63 -14.61
C GLN A 46 -9.00 3.81 -13.77
N SER A 47 -8.77 5.06 -14.21
CA SER A 47 -9.26 6.24 -13.52
C SER A 47 -10.78 6.24 -13.40
N ASP A 48 -11.48 5.86 -14.45
CA ASP A 48 -12.94 5.77 -14.42
C ASP A 48 -13.42 4.68 -13.45
N ARG A 49 -12.76 3.54 -13.42
CA ARG A 49 -13.05 2.46 -12.46
C ARG A 49 -12.82 2.91 -11.02
N PHE A 50 -11.65 3.46 -10.72
CA PHE A 50 -11.33 3.91 -9.36
C PHE A 50 -12.23 5.04 -8.84
N ASN A 51 -12.75 5.89 -9.74
CA ASN A 51 -13.51 7.07 -9.34
C ASN A 51 -15.04 6.93 -9.53
N LYS A 52 -15.51 6.06 -10.43
CA LYS A 52 -16.92 5.99 -10.82
C LYS A 52 -17.57 4.65 -10.54
N GLU A 53 -16.89 3.54 -10.84
CA GLU A 53 -17.55 2.24 -10.89
C GLU A 53 -17.58 1.49 -9.56
N ARG A 54 -16.75 1.84 -8.59
CA ARG A 54 -16.65 1.29 -7.21
C ARG A 54 -16.83 -0.23 -7.04
N HIS A 55 -17.06 -0.97 -8.10
CA HIS A 55 -17.21 -2.43 -8.09
C HIS A 55 -15.96 -3.08 -8.69
N PHE A 56 -15.10 -3.52 -7.80
CA PHE A 56 -13.90 -4.28 -8.20
C PHE A 56 -14.26 -5.74 -8.39
N THR A 57 -14.20 -6.19 -9.63
CA THR A 57 -14.11 -7.63 -9.88
C THR A 57 -12.64 -8.01 -10.02
N PRO A 58 -12.21 -9.16 -9.46
CA PRO A 58 -10.84 -9.66 -9.63
C PRO A 58 -10.36 -9.75 -11.08
N LYS A 59 -11.28 -9.73 -12.04
CA LYS A 59 -11.01 -9.75 -13.48
C LYS A 59 -10.68 -8.37 -14.06
N SER A 60 -10.83 -7.28 -13.29
CA SER A 60 -10.82 -5.94 -13.88
C SER A 60 -9.43 -5.43 -14.22
N TYR A 61 -8.46 -5.39 -13.31
CA TYR A 61 -7.14 -4.88 -13.67
C TYR A 61 -5.96 -5.77 -13.26
N GLY A 62 -6.00 -6.43 -12.14
CA GLY A 62 -4.91 -7.28 -11.65
C GLY A 62 -4.63 -8.55 -12.46
N SER A 63 -5.40 -8.83 -13.53
CA SER A 63 -5.23 -10.02 -14.38
C SER A 63 -4.55 -9.74 -15.72
N ARG A 64 -4.44 -8.47 -16.14
CA ARG A 64 -3.90 -8.07 -17.46
C ARG A 64 -2.57 -7.34 -17.30
N ASP A 65 -1.57 -7.71 -18.10
CA ASP A 65 -0.26 -7.04 -18.08
C ASP A 65 -0.37 -5.56 -18.40
N LEU A 66 -1.15 -5.18 -19.43
CA LEU A 66 -1.37 -3.78 -19.77
C LEU A 66 -1.87 -2.96 -18.57
N SER A 67 -2.82 -3.50 -17.79
CA SER A 67 -3.36 -2.79 -16.63
C SER A 67 -2.32 -2.67 -15.51
N ILE A 68 -1.52 -3.71 -15.27
CA ILE A 68 -0.47 -3.68 -14.24
C ILE A 68 0.66 -2.74 -14.65
N LEU A 69 1.04 -2.72 -15.93
CA LEU A 69 2.05 -1.82 -16.47
C LEU A 69 1.59 -0.35 -16.47
N ALA A 70 0.32 -0.10 -16.78
CA ALA A 70 -0.28 1.23 -16.67
C ALA A 70 -0.29 1.71 -15.20
N TYR A 71 -0.66 0.84 -14.25
CA TYR A 71 -0.57 1.13 -12.82
C TYR A 71 0.86 1.42 -12.41
N GLY A 72 1.82 0.57 -12.81
CA GLY A 72 3.24 0.70 -12.47
C GLY A 72 3.86 2.02 -12.92
N ASN A 73 3.54 2.45 -14.15
CA ASN A 73 4.09 3.67 -14.73
C ASN A 73 3.38 4.96 -14.27
N PHE A 74 2.17 4.89 -13.67
CA PHE A 74 1.40 6.09 -13.31
C PHE A 74 0.93 6.12 -11.86
N TYR A 75 0.27 5.08 -11.35
CA TYR A 75 -0.29 5.07 -10.00
C TYR A 75 0.71 4.66 -8.94
N PHE A 76 1.67 3.81 -9.29
CA PHE A 76 2.70 3.33 -8.36
C PHE A 76 3.49 4.47 -7.70
N PRO A 77 4.05 5.46 -8.43
CA PRO A 77 4.75 6.60 -7.82
C PRO A 77 3.84 7.45 -6.93
N ARG A 78 2.54 7.55 -7.23
CA ARG A 78 1.58 8.27 -6.39
C ARG A 78 1.34 7.54 -5.06
N THR A 79 1.06 6.24 -5.11
CA THR A 79 0.89 5.41 -3.91
C THR A 79 2.16 5.39 -3.07
N TRP A 80 3.32 5.26 -3.71
CA TRP A 80 4.62 5.37 -3.08
C TRP A 80 4.78 6.68 -2.30
N THR A 81 4.52 7.81 -2.95
CA THR A 81 4.66 9.14 -2.35
C THR A 81 3.74 9.31 -1.15
N HIS A 82 2.46 8.93 -1.29
CA HIS A 82 1.49 9.05 -0.20
C HIS A 82 1.92 8.24 1.03
N LEU A 83 2.33 6.98 0.83
CA LEU A 83 2.74 6.13 1.94
C LEU A 83 4.05 6.61 2.56
N SER A 84 5.04 6.95 1.74
CA SER A 84 6.32 7.50 2.21
C SER A 84 6.10 8.72 3.10
N TYR A 85 5.19 9.61 2.70
CA TYR A 85 4.88 10.83 3.45
C TYR A 85 4.26 10.50 4.82
N VAL A 86 3.21 9.69 4.86
CA VAL A 86 2.52 9.33 6.11
C VAL A 86 3.45 8.60 7.07
N LEU A 87 4.22 7.64 6.58
CA LEU A 87 5.14 6.87 7.42
C LEU A 87 6.33 7.72 7.89
N ALA A 88 6.87 8.58 7.02
CA ALA A 88 7.93 9.50 7.38
C ALA A 88 7.49 10.47 8.48
N GLU A 89 6.28 11.03 8.37
CA GLU A 89 5.72 11.92 9.39
C GLU A 89 5.60 11.20 10.74
N ALA A 90 5.05 9.99 10.75
CA ALA A 90 4.90 9.21 11.98
C ALA A 90 6.24 8.93 12.66
N LEU A 91 7.28 8.63 11.89
CA LEU A 91 8.64 8.40 12.40
C LEU A 91 9.31 9.70 12.89
N ASP A 92 9.22 10.77 12.10
CA ASP A 92 9.86 12.06 12.40
C ASP A 92 9.23 12.73 13.65
N LEU A 93 7.93 12.57 13.85
CA LEU A 93 7.19 13.05 15.03
C LEU A 93 7.27 12.09 16.22
N ARG A 94 7.88 10.93 16.06
CA ARG A 94 7.97 9.86 17.07
C ARG A 94 6.62 9.33 17.54
N GLU A 95 5.61 9.39 16.68
CA GLU A 95 4.29 8.82 16.98
C GLU A 95 4.32 7.30 16.87
N TRP A 96 5.23 6.80 16.05
CA TRP A 96 5.61 5.41 16.03
C TRP A 96 7.14 5.26 16.09
N THR A 97 7.58 4.32 16.89
CA THR A 97 9.01 3.97 16.99
C THR A 97 9.16 2.47 16.71
N PRO A 98 9.85 2.09 15.63
CA PRO A 98 10.15 0.69 15.35
C PRO A 98 10.88 0.00 16.52
N PRO A 99 10.73 -1.32 16.70
CA PRO A 99 11.42 -2.05 17.74
C PRO A 99 12.94 -1.87 17.61
N ARG A 100 13.61 -1.67 18.75
CA ARG A 100 15.08 -1.43 18.75
C ARG A 100 15.89 -2.69 18.43
N LYS A 101 15.35 -3.86 18.59
CA LYS A 101 16.03 -5.16 18.40
C LYS A 101 15.13 -6.18 17.76
N GLY A 102 15.73 -7.15 17.07
CA GLY A 102 15.03 -8.20 16.38
C GLY A 102 14.48 -7.79 15.01
N PRO A 103 13.83 -8.70 14.29
CA PRO A 103 13.22 -8.39 13.01
C PRO A 103 11.99 -7.48 13.18
N LEU A 104 11.83 -6.57 12.22
CA LEU A 104 10.62 -5.77 12.06
C LEU A 104 9.64 -6.55 11.18
N THR A 105 8.47 -6.86 11.73
CA THR A 105 7.43 -7.61 11.01
C THR A 105 6.38 -6.67 10.41
N ILE A 106 6.20 -6.74 9.10
CA ILE A 106 5.27 -5.88 8.35
C ILE A 106 4.23 -6.76 7.63
N LEU A 107 2.99 -6.30 7.62
CA LEU A 107 1.91 -6.86 6.80
C LEU A 107 1.39 -5.80 5.84
N ASP A 108 1.31 -6.12 4.55
CA ASP A 108 0.63 -5.28 3.55
C ASP A 108 -0.59 -6.03 2.98
N LEU A 109 -1.77 -5.49 3.23
CA LEU A 109 -3.05 -6.03 2.79
C LEU A 109 -3.52 -5.30 1.53
N GLY A 110 -3.69 -6.04 0.43
CA GLY A 110 -3.99 -5.47 -0.87
C GLY A 110 -2.77 -4.82 -1.52
N CYS A 111 -1.60 -5.45 -1.38
CA CYS A 111 -0.32 -4.88 -1.80
C CYS A 111 -0.20 -4.62 -3.31
N GLY A 112 -1.03 -5.25 -4.15
CA GLY A 112 -0.92 -5.14 -5.61
C GLY A 112 0.48 -5.48 -6.11
N SER A 113 1.09 -4.56 -6.85
CA SER A 113 2.47 -4.67 -7.33
C SER A 113 3.52 -4.10 -6.35
N GLY A 114 3.12 -3.79 -5.11
CA GLY A 114 4.04 -3.52 -3.99
C GLY A 114 4.40 -2.05 -3.77
N ALA A 115 3.63 -1.09 -4.28
CA ALA A 115 3.95 0.33 -4.14
C ALA A 115 4.05 0.76 -2.67
N ALA A 116 3.04 0.41 -1.86
CA ALA A 116 3.02 0.72 -0.42
C ALA A 116 4.13 -0.01 0.34
N SER A 117 4.26 -1.31 0.09
CA SER A 117 5.31 -2.15 0.67
C SER A 117 6.71 -1.59 0.45
N LEU A 118 7.07 -1.33 -0.81
CA LEU A 118 8.43 -0.89 -1.15
C LEU A 118 8.72 0.54 -0.69
N ALA A 119 7.69 1.40 -0.70
CA ALA A 119 7.77 2.73 -0.09
C ALA A 119 8.07 2.66 1.41
N ALA A 120 7.39 1.75 2.13
CA ALA A 120 7.64 1.54 3.55
C ALA A 120 9.07 1.04 3.81
N LEU A 121 9.54 0.04 3.06
CA LEU A 121 10.91 -0.46 3.17
C LEU A 121 11.93 0.65 2.97
N ARG A 122 11.76 1.46 1.92
CA ARG A 122 12.66 2.58 1.62
C ARG A 122 12.61 3.65 2.70
N THR A 123 11.43 4.08 3.11
CA THR A 123 11.26 5.11 4.14
C THR A 123 11.90 4.70 5.47
N LEU A 124 11.77 3.43 5.88
CA LEU A 124 12.42 2.89 7.07
C LEU A 124 13.95 2.96 6.95
N ARG A 125 14.51 2.55 5.81
CA ARG A 125 15.96 2.63 5.57
C ARG A 125 16.48 4.06 5.57
N ASP A 126 15.77 4.98 4.93
CA ASP A 126 16.12 6.40 4.90
C ASP A 126 16.08 7.06 6.30
N ARG A 127 15.35 6.48 7.28
CA ARG A 127 15.33 6.90 8.69
C ARG A 127 16.24 6.08 9.59
N GLY A 128 17.16 5.30 9.03
CA GLY A 128 18.17 4.56 9.77
C GLY A 128 17.65 3.35 10.55
N VAL A 129 16.50 2.80 10.14
CA VAL A 129 16.00 1.53 10.70
C VAL A 129 16.81 0.39 10.09
N GLU A 130 17.72 -0.20 10.87
CA GLU A 130 18.65 -1.24 10.42
C GLU A 130 18.15 -2.68 10.65
N ASN A 131 17.03 -2.85 11.35
CA ASN A 131 16.45 -4.16 11.64
C ASN A 131 16.32 -5.00 10.36
N PRO A 132 16.55 -6.32 10.41
CA PRO A 132 16.02 -7.22 9.38
C PRO A 132 14.51 -7.01 9.25
N ILE A 133 13.99 -6.95 8.02
CA ILE A 133 12.56 -6.73 7.78
C ILE A 133 11.95 -8.00 7.19
N GLU A 134 10.91 -8.49 7.86
CA GLU A 134 10.06 -9.59 7.39
C GLU A 134 8.72 -9.02 6.93
N LEU A 135 8.54 -8.91 5.62
CA LEU A 135 7.35 -8.37 5.00
C LEU A 135 6.47 -9.49 4.46
N GLN A 136 5.28 -9.61 5.01
CA GLN A 136 4.22 -10.46 4.47
C GLN A 136 3.23 -9.62 3.69
N THR A 137 2.84 -10.10 2.52
CA THR A 137 1.93 -9.37 1.64
C THR A 137 0.83 -10.26 1.10
N ILE A 138 -0.36 -9.69 1.00
CA ILE A 138 -1.55 -10.42 0.53
C ILE A 138 -2.22 -9.61 -0.57
N ASP A 139 -2.52 -10.26 -1.69
CA ASP A 139 -3.30 -9.68 -2.79
C ASP A 139 -4.05 -10.79 -3.54
N TYR A 140 -5.18 -10.44 -4.15
CA TYR A 140 -5.95 -11.38 -4.98
C TYR A 140 -5.26 -11.70 -6.32
N SER A 141 -4.45 -10.75 -6.85
CA SER A 141 -3.78 -10.86 -8.14
C SER A 141 -2.43 -11.55 -8.03
N GLY A 142 -2.39 -12.83 -8.38
CA GLY A 142 -1.12 -13.55 -8.49
C GLY A 142 -0.14 -12.94 -9.49
N LYS A 143 -0.64 -12.24 -10.52
CA LYS A 143 0.17 -11.56 -11.54
C LYS A 143 0.81 -10.31 -10.95
N SER A 144 0.06 -9.46 -10.25
CA SER A 144 0.61 -8.29 -9.55
C SER A 144 1.66 -8.69 -8.52
N LEU A 145 1.40 -9.77 -7.75
CA LEU A 145 2.39 -10.34 -6.83
C LEU A 145 3.66 -10.83 -7.55
N GLY A 146 3.54 -11.30 -8.79
CA GLY A 146 4.68 -11.64 -9.63
C GLY A 146 5.54 -10.44 -9.97
N TYR A 147 4.94 -9.35 -10.42
CA TYR A 147 5.62 -8.08 -10.68
C TYR A 147 6.29 -7.54 -9.39
N PHE A 148 5.59 -7.59 -8.27
CA PHE A 148 6.15 -7.18 -6.98
C PHE A 148 7.43 -7.96 -6.62
N ARG A 149 7.39 -9.30 -6.65
CA ARG A 149 8.59 -10.12 -6.35
C ARG A 149 9.75 -9.79 -7.27
N ASN A 150 9.48 -9.64 -8.57
CA ASN A 150 10.50 -9.32 -9.56
C ASN A 150 11.11 -7.93 -9.33
N LEU A 151 10.28 -6.93 -9.01
CA LEU A 151 10.77 -5.58 -8.68
C LEU A 151 11.59 -5.59 -7.41
N HIS A 152 11.09 -6.23 -6.32
CA HIS A 152 11.81 -6.34 -5.06
C HIS A 152 13.18 -7.01 -5.23
N SER A 153 13.24 -8.15 -5.92
CA SER A 153 14.49 -8.87 -6.14
C SER A 153 15.42 -8.17 -7.11
N GLY A 154 14.88 -7.55 -8.16
CA GLY A 154 15.67 -6.85 -9.18
C GLY A 154 16.35 -5.58 -8.69
N LEU A 155 15.76 -4.91 -7.69
CA LEU A 155 16.28 -3.67 -7.11
C LEU A 155 16.57 -3.81 -5.61
N TYR A 156 16.98 -5.00 -5.17
CA TYR A 156 17.20 -5.33 -3.76
C TYR A 156 18.11 -4.34 -3.02
N GLN A 157 19.04 -3.71 -3.72
CA GLN A 157 19.96 -2.71 -3.17
C GLN A 157 19.23 -1.48 -2.58
N LEU A 158 17.99 -1.21 -2.98
CA LEU A 158 17.20 -0.10 -2.44
C LEU A 158 16.60 -0.40 -1.05
N TRP A 159 16.49 -1.70 -0.69
CA TRP A 159 15.90 -2.17 0.59
C TRP A 159 16.66 -3.37 1.17
N PRO A 160 17.97 -3.22 1.45
CA PRO A 160 18.79 -4.31 1.94
C PRO A 160 18.28 -4.85 3.28
N GLY A 161 18.44 -6.15 3.50
CA GLY A 161 17.99 -6.82 4.73
C GLY A 161 16.48 -7.03 4.84
N SER A 162 15.73 -6.83 3.74
CA SER A 162 14.32 -7.16 3.67
C SER A 162 14.08 -8.53 3.05
N LYS A 163 13.12 -9.26 3.61
CA LYS A 163 12.60 -10.52 3.07
C LYS A 163 11.12 -10.37 2.81
N VAL A 164 10.67 -10.70 1.60
CA VAL A 164 9.28 -10.59 1.17
C VAL A 164 8.66 -11.97 0.99
N GLU A 165 7.53 -12.18 1.62
CA GLU A 165 6.65 -13.32 1.42
C GLU A 165 5.33 -12.85 0.84
N THR A 166 4.91 -13.41 -0.30
CA THR A 166 3.66 -13.04 -0.97
C THR A 166 2.65 -14.16 -0.90
N LYS A 167 1.41 -13.83 -0.57
CA LYS A 167 0.29 -14.77 -0.53
C LYS A 167 -0.85 -14.28 -1.41
N ARG A 168 -1.32 -15.15 -2.31
CA ARG A 168 -2.53 -14.88 -3.07
C ARG A 168 -3.76 -15.23 -2.24
N ALA A 169 -4.60 -14.24 -1.92
CA ALA A 169 -5.89 -14.44 -1.26
C ALA A 169 -6.83 -13.27 -1.54
N ASP A 170 -8.12 -13.53 -1.45
CA ASP A 170 -9.17 -12.52 -1.47
C ASP A 170 -9.35 -11.95 -0.05
N LEU A 171 -9.42 -10.64 0.08
CA LEU A 171 -9.60 -9.91 1.34
C LEU A 171 -11.04 -9.45 1.58
N CYS A 172 -11.98 -9.68 0.63
CA CYS A 172 -13.40 -9.36 0.81
C CYS A 172 -14.03 -10.19 1.94
N GLY A 173 -13.45 -11.35 2.26
CA GLY A 173 -13.81 -12.17 3.42
C GLY A 173 -12.89 -11.95 4.61
N ASP A 174 -12.62 -13.05 5.30
CA ASP A 174 -11.71 -13.08 6.45
C ASP A 174 -10.27 -12.87 6.04
N ILE A 175 -9.51 -12.12 6.86
CA ILE A 175 -8.06 -11.96 6.63
C ILE A 175 -7.37 -13.31 6.87
N PRO A 176 -6.66 -13.84 5.87
CA PRO A 176 -5.94 -15.12 6.03
C PRO A 176 -4.82 -15.00 7.08
N ASN A 177 -4.65 -16.06 7.88
CA ASN A 177 -3.61 -16.15 8.93
C ASN A 177 -3.77 -15.13 10.07
N ARG A 178 -4.92 -15.13 10.72
CA ARG A 178 -5.25 -14.31 11.88
C ARG A 178 -4.42 -14.66 13.11
N HIS A 179 -3.18 -14.20 13.20
CA HIS A 179 -2.41 -14.24 14.42
C HIS A 179 -2.42 -12.87 15.07
N ARG A 180 -3.08 -12.74 16.22
CA ARG A 180 -3.06 -11.50 17.00
C ARG A 180 -1.63 -11.17 17.44
N ASP A 181 -1.38 -9.89 17.67
CA ASP A 181 -0.12 -9.37 18.22
C ASP A 181 1.13 -9.81 17.42
N LYS A 182 1.03 -9.85 16.09
CA LYS A 182 2.09 -10.38 15.24
C LYS A 182 2.91 -9.32 14.53
N TYR A 183 2.30 -8.19 14.13
CA TYR A 183 2.94 -7.22 13.24
C TYR A 183 3.29 -5.92 13.96
N ASP A 184 4.47 -5.39 13.64
CA ASP A 184 4.92 -4.07 14.09
C ASP A 184 4.33 -2.95 13.24
N LEU A 185 4.08 -3.23 11.95
CA LEU A 185 3.52 -2.29 10.99
C LEU A 185 2.52 -3.02 10.09
N ILE A 186 1.34 -2.43 9.90
CA ILE A 186 0.37 -2.91 8.90
C ILE A 186 0.06 -1.78 7.92
N LEU A 187 -0.01 -2.12 6.64
CA LEU A 187 -0.25 -1.21 5.54
C LEU A 187 -1.57 -1.56 4.84
N LEU A 188 -2.36 -0.54 4.53
CA LEU A 188 -3.55 -0.59 3.69
C LEU A 188 -3.47 0.59 2.71
N GLY A 189 -2.98 0.32 1.50
CA GLY A 189 -2.82 1.33 0.45
C GLY A 189 -3.90 1.24 -0.61
N SER A 190 -4.98 2.03 -0.51
CA SER A 190 -6.14 2.00 -1.41
C SER A 190 -6.83 0.64 -1.46
N THR A 191 -6.98 0.00 -0.31
CA THR A 191 -7.48 -1.37 -0.20
C THR A 191 -8.88 -1.45 0.38
N LEU A 192 -9.19 -0.67 1.42
CA LEU A 192 -10.49 -0.78 2.12
C LEU A 192 -11.66 -0.47 1.19
N ASN A 193 -11.54 0.54 0.35
CA ASN A 193 -12.55 0.92 -0.62
C ASN A 193 -12.80 -0.15 -1.70
N GLU A 194 -11.86 -1.08 -1.88
CA GLU A 194 -11.99 -2.17 -2.84
C GLU A 194 -12.59 -3.43 -2.22
N ILE A 195 -12.25 -3.72 -0.96
CA ILE A 195 -12.67 -4.95 -0.27
C ILE A 195 -13.98 -4.80 0.51
N ILE A 196 -14.44 -3.56 0.71
CA ILE A 196 -15.71 -3.25 1.40
C ILE A 196 -16.58 -2.46 0.44
N PRO A 197 -17.52 -3.12 -0.26
CA PRO A 197 -18.41 -2.46 -1.21
C PRO A 197 -19.50 -1.62 -0.53
N GLU A 198 -19.83 -1.91 0.72
CA GLU A 198 -20.83 -1.23 1.50
C GLU A 198 -20.36 0.16 1.94
N ASP A 199 -21.28 1.11 1.98
CA ASP A 199 -20.97 2.50 2.37
C ASP A 199 -21.13 2.75 3.90
N GLU A 200 -21.45 1.72 4.69
CA GLU A 200 -21.66 1.84 6.13
C GLU A 200 -20.34 1.95 6.91
N PRO A 201 -20.15 3.02 7.72
CA PRO A 201 -18.96 3.20 8.53
C PRO A 201 -18.73 2.07 9.53
N GLU A 202 -19.78 1.40 10.00
CA GLU A 202 -19.75 0.29 10.94
C GLU A 202 -19.03 -0.93 10.36
N ILE A 203 -19.23 -1.22 9.07
CA ILE A 203 -18.56 -2.32 8.37
C ILE A 203 -17.06 -2.01 8.22
N TYR A 204 -16.75 -0.76 7.86
CA TYR A 204 -15.36 -0.27 7.85
C TYR A 204 -14.71 -0.35 9.22
N ALA A 205 -15.40 0.07 10.28
CA ALA A 205 -14.90 -0.01 11.66
C ALA A 205 -14.65 -1.45 12.08
N SER A 206 -15.55 -2.38 11.75
CA SER A 206 -15.38 -3.81 12.02
C SER A 206 -14.12 -4.36 11.34
N LYS A 207 -13.91 -4.05 10.06
CA LYS A 207 -12.72 -4.49 9.31
C LYS A 207 -11.44 -3.84 9.85
N LEU A 208 -11.45 -2.55 10.16
CA LEU A 208 -10.31 -1.87 10.79
C LEU A 208 -9.98 -2.47 12.15
N GLY A 209 -10.97 -2.79 12.98
CA GLY A 209 -10.78 -3.47 14.27
C GLY A 209 -10.18 -4.87 14.10
N GLU A 210 -10.63 -5.63 13.09
CA GLU A 210 -10.05 -6.92 12.72
C GLU A 210 -8.56 -6.75 12.38
N VAL A 211 -8.21 -5.79 11.51
CA VAL A 211 -6.83 -5.50 11.12
C VAL A 211 -6.00 -5.04 12.32
N ALA A 212 -6.53 -4.11 13.12
CA ALA A 212 -5.84 -3.59 14.30
C ALA A 212 -5.51 -4.70 15.32
N SER A 213 -6.37 -5.73 15.42
CA SER A 213 -6.11 -6.88 16.32
C SER A 213 -4.88 -7.71 15.93
N LEU A 214 -4.34 -7.52 14.74
CA LEU A 214 -3.12 -8.18 14.27
C LEU A 214 -1.85 -7.43 14.67
N LEU A 215 -1.96 -6.17 15.09
CA LEU A 215 -0.83 -5.36 15.57
C LEU A 215 -0.32 -5.86 16.91
N LYS A 216 0.98 -5.78 17.10
CA LYS A 216 1.59 -5.84 18.43
C LYS A 216 1.13 -4.63 19.27
N PRO A 217 1.23 -4.68 20.61
CA PRO A 217 0.79 -3.56 21.48
C PRO A 217 1.38 -2.18 21.15
N SER A 218 2.60 -2.14 20.58
CA SER A 218 3.27 -0.93 20.08
C SER A 218 3.29 -0.83 18.56
N GLY A 219 2.44 -1.60 17.88
CA GLY A 219 2.37 -1.62 16.42
C GLY A 219 1.69 -0.39 15.85
N PHE A 220 1.88 -0.16 14.56
CA PHE A 220 1.35 0.99 13.82
C PHE A 220 0.57 0.55 12.60
N LEU A 221 -0.59 1.15 12.39
CA LEU A 221 -1.44 0.93 11.22
C LEU A 221 -1.44 2.16 10.33
N VAL A 222 -1.05 1.98 9.08
CA VAL A 222 -1.14 3.03 8.04
C VAL A 222 -2.27 2.67 7.09
N VAL A 223 -3.22 3.59 6.96
CA VAL A 223 -4.32 3.50 5.98
C VAL A 223 -4.26 4.71 5.07
N VAL A 224 -4.11 4.47 3.79
CA VAL A 224 -4.14 5.51 2.74
C VAL A 224 -5.22 5.14 1.74
N GLU A 225 -6.22 5.99 1.60
CA GLU A 225 -7.34 5.80 0.68
C GLU A 225 -7.44 6.95 -0.32
N PRO A 226 -8.10 6.74 -1.48
CA PRO A 226 -8.32 7.82 -2.43
C PRO A 226 -9.06 9.00 -1.79
N ALA A 227 -8.62 10.24 -2.11
CA ALA A 227 -9.14 11.48 -1.53
C ALA A 227 -10.53 11.86 -2.08
N LEU A 228 -11.46 10.91 -2.09
CA LEU A 228 -12.88 11.13 -2.41
C LEU A 228 -13.61 11.55 -1.14
N LYS A 229 -14.40 12.63 -1.21
CA LYS A 229 -15.10 13.21 -0.05
C LYS A 229 -15.84 12.17 0.80
N GLU A 230 -16.67 11.35 0.17
CA GLU A 230 -17.46 10.32 0.85
C GLU A 230 -16.58 9.24 1.47
N GLY A 231 -15.55 8.76 0.74
CA GLY A 231 -14.57 7.79 1.25
C GLY A 231 -13.79 8.32 2.45
N CYS A 232 -13.33 9.59 2.38
CA CYS A 232 -12.64 10.22 3.50
C CYS A 232 -13.55 10.35 4.74
N GLN A 233 -14.80 10.77 4.55
CA GLN A 233 -15.75 10.89 5.66
C GLN A 233 -16.08 9.53 6.30
N ARG A 234 -16.24 8.50 5.48
CA ARG A 234 -16.47 7.13 5.93
C ARG A 234 -15.29 6.59 6.73
N LEU A 235 -14.07 6.72 6.18
CA LEU A 235 -12.86 6.29 6.87
C LEU A 235 -12.68 7.02 8.20
N GLN A 236 -12.92 8.34 8.24
CA GLN A 236 -12.83 9.11 9.48
C GLN A 236 -13.81 8.63 10.55
N LYS A 237 -15.08 8.40 10.18
CA LYS A 237 -16.09 7.88 11.10
C LYS A 237 -15.71 6.49 11.62
N ALA A 238 -15.31 5.59 10.73
CA ALA A 238 -14.89 4.24 11.09
C ALA A 238 -13.67 4.25 12.04
N ALA A 239 -12.67 5.08 11.74
CA ALA A 239 -11.48 5.23 12.59
C ALA A 239 -11.84 5.76 13.99
N ALA A 240 -12.75 6.75 14.09
CA ALA A 240 -13.24 7.26 15.36
C ALA A 240 -13.92 6.15 16.19
N MET A 241 -14.80 5.35 15.57
CA MET A 241 -15.48 4.23 16.25
C MET A 241 -14.49 3.20 16.82
N VAL A 242 -13.43 2.85 16.06
CA VAL A 242 -12.40 1.90 16.53
C VAL A 242 -11.59 2.50 17.68
N SER A 243 -11.29 3.80 17.61
CA SER A 243 -10.58 4.51 18.68
C SER A 243 -11.41 4.64 19.94
N GLU A 244 -12.70 4.99 19.85
CA GLU A 244 -13.63 5.04 20.97
C GLU A 244 -13.79 3.67 21.65
N GLY A 245 -13.69 2.59 20.89
CA GLY A 245 -13.64 1.22 21.40
C GLY A 245 -12.34 0.87 22.13
N GLY A 246 -11.37 1.77 22.20
CA GLY A 246 -10.09 1.59 22.92
C GLY A 246 -9.12 0.62 22.24
N GLN A 247 -9.38 0.23 21.00
CA GLN A 247 -8.53 -0.71 20.27
C GLN A 247 -7.28 -0.07 19.68
N VAL A 248 -7.39 1.20 19.27
CA VAL A 248 -6.29 1.98 18.70
C VAL A 248 -6.32 3.42 19.18
N HIS A 249 -5.16 4.07 19.15
CA HIS A 249 -5.06 5.52 19.29
C HIS A 249 -4.88 6.14 17.91
N LEU A 250 -5.73 7.13 17.58
CA LEU A 250 -5.62 7.84 16.31
C LEU A 250 -4.53 8.89 16.38
N HIS A 251 -3.63 8.86 15.40
CA HIS A 251 -2.54 9.81 15.28
C HIS A 251 -2.87 10.93 14.28
N ALA A 252 -3.19 10.60 13.05
CA ALA A 252 -3.47 11.56 11.98
C ALA A 252 -4.69 11.12 11.17
N PRO A 253 -5.42 12.03 10.52
CA PRO A 253 -5.18 13.47 10.38
C PRO A 253 -5.70 14.32 11.56
N TYR A 254 -5.97 13.72 12.70
CA TYR A 254 -6.53 14.38 13.87
C TYR A 254 -5.41 14.97 14.72
N PHE A 255 -5.22 16.28 14.54
CA PHE A 255 -4.33 17.06 15.41
C PHE A 255 -5.19 17.72 16.49
N ASN A 256 -5.02 17.29 17.73
CA ASN A 256 -5.54 17.99 18.90
C ASN A 256 -4.69 19.20 19.22
#